data_a91ec27f0c715f81f05b43d7e25eb1a2
#
_entry.id   a91ec27f0c715f81f05b43d7e25eb1a2
#
_cell.length_a   1.000
_cell.length_b   1.000
_cell.length_c   1.000
_cell.angle_alpha   90.00
_cell.angle_beta   90.00
_cell.angle_gamma   90.00
#
_symmetry.space_group_name_H-M   'P 1'
#
loop_
_entity.id
_entity.type
_entity.pdbx_description
1 polymer ?
#
loop_
_entity_poly.entity_id
_entity_poly.type
_entity_poly.pdbx_seq_one_letter_code
_entity_poly.pdbx_strand_id
1 'polypeptide(L)'
;MKPNLRPNKTKFAKKNQTTVLKPNHARLVNDISAVLLIACSLVIGISLATYSPLDSCWSKTSEAAIVRNELGVIGAYFSDLLYYLFGVSAWLLPTGMFYLAAFKLIRRKIEPGNFYSVSRVVAYVFLLLTASGFEYLLLFSEPNYLPDGFGGA
;
A
#
# COMPACT_ATOMS: atom_id res chain seq x y z
N MET A 1 55.90 28.73 40.72
CA MET A 1 55.60 27.40 40.09
C MET A 1 54.17 27.42 39.50
N LYS A 2 53.99 27.52 38.19
CA LYS A 2 52.65 27.51 37.54
C LYS A 2 52.39 26.10 37.03
N PRO A 3 51.25 25.46 37.32
CA PRO A 3 50.90 24.15 36.78
C PRO A 3 50.51 24.29 35.31
N ASN A 4 51.14 23.48 34.45
CA ASN A 4 50.94 23.41 33.01
C ASN A 4 49.72 22.52 32.72
N LEU A 5 48.52 23.14 32.53
CA LEU A 5 47.31 22.48 32.12
C LEU A 5 47.32 22.29 30.59
N ARG A 6 47.85 21.18 30.13
CA ARG A 6 47.64 20.76 28.72
C ARG A 6 46.21 20.22 28.56
N PRO A 7 45.37 20.79 27.71
CA PRO A 7 44.03 20.23 27.47
C PRO A 7 44.16 18.87 26.78
N ASN A 8 43.48 17.88 27.35
CA ASN A 8 43.43 16.52 26.85
C ASN A 8 42.69 16.44 25.51
N LYS A 9 43.43 16.52 24.41
CA LYS A 9 42.90 16.48 23.02
C LYS A 9 42.33 15.11 22.60
N THR A 10 42.42 14.10 23.43
CA THR A 10 42.01 12.72 23.07
C THR A 10 40.54 12.42 23.26
N LYS A 11 39.79 13.22 24.02
CA LYS A 11 38.35 13.00 24.22
C LYS A 11 37.45 13.58 23.12
N PHE A 12 37.93 14.54 22.33
CA PHE A 12 37.15 15.14 21.25
C PHE A 12 37.25 14.40 19.93
N ALA A 13 38.30 13.61 19.73
CA ALA A 13 38.51 12.86 18.47
C ALA A 13 37.62 11.59 18.34
N LYS A 14 37.07 11.10 19.46
CA LYS A 14 36.31 9.81 19.46
C LYS A 14 34.82 9.98 19.20
N LYS A 15 34.29 11.23 19.20
CA LYS A 15 32.85 11.49 18.98
C LYS A 15 32.49 11.66 17.50
N ASN A 16 33.45 11.80 16.60
CA ASN A 16 33.18 12.09 15.19
C ASN A 16 33.35 10.90 14.22
N GLN A 17 33.65 9.69 14.73
CA GLN A 17 33.86 8.53 13.85
C GLN A 17 32.67 7.54 13.75
N THR A 18 31.58 7.79 14.46
CA THR A 18 30.45 6.84 14.46
C THR A 18 29.28 7.23 13.53
N THR A 19 29.45 8.25 12.68
CA THR A 19 28.31 8.77 11.89
C THR A 19 28.44 8.60 10.37
N VAL A 20 29.43 7.87 9.85
CA VAL A 20 29.70 7.93 8.39
C VAL A 20 29.28 6.68 7.59
N LEU A 21 28.78 5.58 8.17
CA LEU A 21 28.55 4.36 7.41
C LEU A 21 27.16 3.71 7.51
N LYS A 22 26.07 4.48 7.55
CA LYS A 22 24.71 3.91 7.42
C LYS A 22 23.72 4.60 6.47
N PRO A 23 24.07 5.38 5.46
CA PRO A 23 23.03 5.96 4.59
C PRO A 23 22.59 5.06 3.44
N ASN A 24 23.39 4.08 2.99
CA ASN A 24 23.08 3.37 1.74
C ASN A 24 22.03 2.25 1.89
N HIS A 25 22.07 1.47 2.97
CA HIS A 25 21.12 0.36 3.15
C HIS A 25 19.68 0.83 3.38
N ALA A 26 19.46 1.84 4.21
CA ALA A 26 18.12 2.36 4.47
C ALA A 26 17.49 2.99 3.22
N ARG A 27 18.28 3.69 2.40
CA ARG A 27 17.81 4.24 1.12
C ARG A 27 17.47 3.15 0.14
N LEU A 28 18.34 2.15 -0.01
CA LEU A 28 18.10 1.02 -0.90
C LEU A 28 16.82 0.25 -0.54
N VAL A 29 16.62 -0.06 0.75
CA VAL A 29 15.39 -0.71 1.24
C VAL A 29 14.16 0.15 0.95
N ASN A 30 14.25 1.47 1.13
CA ASN A 30 13.16 2.37 0.83
C ASN A 30 12.82 2.42 -0.67
N ASP A 31 13.83 2.47 -1.53
CA ASP A 31 13.65 2.50 -2.99
C ASP A 31 13.11 1.16 -3.49
N ILE A 32 13.62 0.03 -3.02
CA ILE A 32 13.08 -1.31 -3.33
C ILE A 32 11.62 -1.43 -2.88
N SER A 33 11.30 -0.99 -1.65
CA SER A 33 9.92 -1.04 -1.15
C SER A 33 8.96 -0.15 -1.94
N ALA A 34 9.44 0.99 -2.47
CA ALA A 34 8.63 1.84 -3.33
C ALA A 34 8.35 1.18 -4.69
N VAL A 35 9.35 0.56 -5.30
CA VAL A 35 9.19 -0.19 -6.55
C VAL A 35 8.21 -1.37 -6.38
N LEU A 36 8.34 -2.12 -5.29
CA LEU A 36 7.41 -3.21 -4.97
C LEU A 36 5.97 -2.70 -4.79
N LEU A 37 5.77 -1.57 -4.11
CA LEU A 37 4.44 -0.97 -3.96
C LEU A 37 3.85 -0.54 -5.30
N ILE A 38 4.65 0.00 -6.22
CA ILE A 38 4.19 0.33 -7.57
C ILE A 38 3.78 -0.95 -8.32
N ALA A 39 4.63 -1.97 -8.31
CA ALA A 39 4.33 -3.23 -8.97
C ALA A 39 3.04 -3.87 -8.42
N CYS A 40 2.88 -3.96 -7.11
CA CYS A 40 1.66 -4.46 -6.48
C CYS A 40 0.43 -3.59 -6.83
N SER A 41 0.58 -2.26 -6.81
CA SER A 41 -0.51 -1.35 -7.21
C SER A 41 -0.98 -1.60 -8.65
N LEU A 42 -0.05 -1.80 -9.58
CA LEU A 42 -0.37 -2.11 -10.98
C LEU A 42 -1.08 -3.46 -11.11
N VAL A 43 -0.57 -4.50 -10.45
CA VAL A 43 -1.18 -5.84 -10.47
C VAL A 43 -2.61 -5.79 -9.92
N ILE A 44 -2.83 -5.17 -8.77
CA ILE A 44 -4.16 -5.01 -8.19
C ILE A 44 -5.06 -4.16 -9.09
N GLY A 45 -4.54 -3.07 -9.64
CA GLY A 45 -5.28 -2.20 -10.54
C GLY A 45 -5.74 -2.91 -11.82
N ILE A 46 -4.86 -3.71 -12.45
CA ILE A 46 -5.21 -4.51 -13.62
C ILE A 46 -6.25 -5.57 -13.25
N SER A 47 -6.07 -6.26 -12.11
CA SER A 47 -7.04 -7.26 -11.64
C SER A 47 -8.44 -6.68 -11.48
N LEU A 48 -8.55 -5.49 -10.84
CA LEU A 48 -9.83 -4.80 -10.66
C LEU A 48 -10.40 -4.26 -11.97
N ALA A 49 -9.55 -3.70 -12.85
CA ALA A 49 -9.97 -3.14 -14.13
C ALA A 49 -10.52 -4.20 -15.11
N THR A 50 -10.00 -5.43 -15.02
CA THR A 50 -10.37 -6.54 -15.88
C THR A 50 -11.31 -7.53 -15.18
N TYR A 51 -11.92 -7.13 -14.07
CA TYR A 51 -12.93 -7.93 -13.38
C TYR A 51 -14.10 -8.23 -14.30
N SER A 52 -14.53 -9.48 -14.33
CA SER A 52 -15.72 -9.92 -15.05
C SER A 52 -16.61 -10.76 -14.13
N PRO A 53 -17.88 -10.40 -13.97
CA PRO A 53 -18.83 -11.18 -13.17
C PRO A 53 -19.16 -12.55 -13.78
N LEU A 54 -18.67 -12.83 -15.00
CA LEU A 54 -18.84 -14.09 -15.71
C LEU A 54 -17.70 -15.08 -15.42
N ASP A 55 -16.61 -14.63 -14.83
CA ASP A 55 -15.50 -15.50 -14.48
C ASP A 55 -15.88 -16.37 -13.27
N SER A 56 -15.37 -17.61 -13.26
CA SER A 56 -15.47 -18.45 -12.07
C SER A 56 -14.58 -17.89 -10.97
N CYS A 57 -15.18 -17.51 -9.84
CA CYS A 57 -14.51 -16.83 -8.73
C CYS A 57 -15.08 -17.27 -7.38
N TRP A 58 -14.71 -16.57 -6.32
CA TRP A 58 -15.12 -16.89 -4.95
C TRP A 58 -16.65 -16.82 -4.77
N SER A 59 -17.27 -15.77 -5.29
CA SER A 59 -18.71 -15.51 -5.10
C SER A 59 -19.60 -16.30 -6.07
N LYS A 60 -19.05 -16.77 -7.21
CA LYS A 60 -19.82 -17.42 -8.28
C LYS A 60 -19.02 -18.55 -8.91
N THR A 61 -19.67 -19.70 -9.07
CA THR A 61 -19.21 -20.79 -9.94
C THR A 61 -19.79 -20.59 -11.34
N SER A 62 -18.93 -20.37 -12.32
CA SER A 62 -19.28 -20.22 -13.71
C SER A 62 -18.80 -21.45 -14.48
N GLU A 63 -19.63 -21.95 -15.43
CA GLU A 63 -19.21 -22.99 -16.39
C GLU A 63 -18.36 -22.44 -17.54
N ALA A 64 -17.99 -21.15 -17.48
CA ALA A 64 -17.19 -20.51 -18.50
C ALA A 64 -15.80 -21.14 -18.59
N ALA A 65 -15.51 -21.74 -19.77
CA ALA A 65 -14.22 -22.38 -20.02
C ALA A 65 -13.04 -21.40 -20.14
N ILE A 66 -13.30 -20.09 -20.25
CA ILE A 66 -12.29 -19.06 -20.49
C ILE A 66 -12.46 -17.95 -19.46
N VAL A 67 -11.41 -17.72 -18.65
CA VAL A 67 -11.34 -16.59 -17.72
C VAL A 67 -11.01 -15.32 -18.51
N ARG A 68 -11.77 -14.25 -18.28
CA ARG A 68 -11.64 -12.97 -18.97
C ARG A 68 -10.67 -12.02 -18.29
N ASN A 69 -10.41 -12.24 -16.99
CA ASN A 69 -9.46 -11.41 -16.26
C ASN A 69 -8.05 -11.55 -16.85
N GLU A 70 -7.38 -10.43 -17.14
CA GLU A 70 -6.03 -10.39 -17.74
C GLU A 70 -4.96 -11.07 -16.86
N LEU A 71 -5.17 -11.17 -15.56
CA LEU A 71 -4.30 -11.91 -14.65
C LEU A 71 -4.74 -13.38 -14.47
N GLY A 72 -5.65 -13.84 -15.32
CA GLY A 72 -6.19 -15.20 -15.29
C GLY A 72 -7.01 -15.49 -14.04
N VAL A 73 -7.05 -16.76 -13.66
CA VAL A 73 -7.86 -17.26 -12.53
C VAL A 73 -7.50 -16.54 -11.22
N ILE A 74 -6.22 -16.32 -10.96
CA ILE A 74 -5.74 -15.65 -9.73
C ILE A 74 -6.28 -14.21 -9.67
N GLY A 75 -6.24 -13.48 -10.80
CA GLY A 75 -6.77 -12.14 -10.89
C GLY A 75 -8.28 -12.11 -10.68
N ALA A 76 -9.01 -13.05 -11.29
CA ALA A 76 -10.47 -13.16 -11.14
C ALA A 76 -10.86 -13.37 -9.66
N TYR A 77 -10.24 -14.33 -8.96
CA TYR A 77 -10.50 -14.58 -7.54
C TYR A 77 -10.14 -13.39 -6.66
N PHE A 78 -9.00 -12.74 -6.94
CA PHE A 78 -8.52 -11.64 -6.14
C PHE A 78 -9.38 -10.38 -6.31
N SER A 79 -9.77 -10.04 -7.55
CA SER A 79 -10.65 -8.91 -7.81
C SER A 79 -12.07 -9.15 -7.25
N ASP A 80 -12.59 -10.36 -7.38
CA ASP A 80 -13.89 -10.73 -6.83
C ASP A 80 -13.90 -10.58 -5.30
N LEU A 81 -12.87 -11.08 -4.60
CA LEU A 81 -12.72 -10.93 -3.15
C LEU A 81 -12.65 -9.46 -2.74
N LEU A 82 -11.92 -8.64 -3.48
CA LEU A 82 -11.80 -7.21 -3.18
C LEU A 82 -13.12 -6.47 -3.40
N TYR A 83 -13.83 -6.76 -4.49
CA TYR A 83 -15.15 -6.18 -4.72
C TYR A 83 -16.18 -6.70 -3.74
N TYR A 84 -16.09 -7.97 -3.34
CA TYR A 84 -16.96 -8.53 -2.30
C TYR A 84 -16.80 -7.79 -0.96
N LEU A 85 -15.55 -7.52 -0.54
CA LEU A 85 -15.27 -6.89 0.76
C LEU A 85 -15.47 -5.38 0.76
N PHE A 86 -15.11 -4.69 -0.31
CA PHE A 86 -14.99 -3.22 -0.33
C PHE A 86 -15.84 -2.54 -1.41
N GLY A 87 -16.52 -3.31 -2.26
CA GLY A 87 -17.25 -2.72 -3.36
C GLY A 87 -16.36 -1.88 -4.28
N VAL A 88 -16.88 -0.76 -4.73
CA VAL A 88 -16.12 0.18 -5.59
C VAL A 88 -14.95 0.82 -4.83
N SER A 89 -15.04 0.92 -3.51
CA SER A 89 -13.94 1.41 -2.65
C SER A 89 -12.68 0.54 -2.74
N ALA A 90 -12.75 -0.69 -3.30
CA ALA A 90 -11.56 -1.50 -3.60
C ALA A 90 -10.52 -0.74 -4.44
N TRP A 91 -10.94 0.20 -5.29
CA TRP A 91 -10.03 1.05 -6.08
C TRP A 91 -9.14 1.98 -5.25
N LEU A 92 -9.51 2.25 -4.01
CA LEU A 92 -8.64 2.99 -3.10
C LEU A 92 -7.36 2.20 -2.79
N LEU A 93 -7.36 0.86 -2.83
CA LEU A 93 -6.17 0.04 -2.55
C LEU A 93 -5.02 0.33 -3.53
N PRO A 94 -5.17 0.14 -4.85
CA PRO A 94 -4.09 0.45 -5.78
C PRO A 94 -3.71 1.93 -5.77
N THR A 95 -4.67 2.85 -5.68
CA THR A 95 -4.39 4.29 -5.64
C THR A 95 -3.60 4.69 -4.40
N GLY A 96 -3.94 4.15 -3.23
CA GLY A 96 -3.22 4.40 -1.99
C GLY A 96 -1.82 3.81 -1.98
N MET A 97 -1.63 2.59 -2.52
CA MET A 97 -0.30 1.99 -2.67
C MET A 97 0.58 2.82 -3.60
N PHE A 98 0.04 3.29 -4.71
CA PHE A 98 0.74 4.16 -5.64
C PHE A 98 1.13 5.49 -4.99
N TYR A 99 0.20 6.11 -4.24
CA TYR A 99 0.46 7.33 -3.48
C TYR A 99 1.59 7.14 -2.46
N LEU A 100 1.57 6.04 -1.70
CA LEU A 100 2.62 5.73 -0.72
C LEU A 100 3.98 5.53 -1.38
N ALA A 101 4.01 4.86 -2.54
CA ALA A 101 5.23 4.66 -3.31
C ALA A 101 5.79 5.99 -3.83
N ALA A 102 4.94 6.84 -4.43
CA ALA A 102 5.31 8.17 -4.89
C ALA A 102 5.85 9.04 -3.75
N PHE A 103 5.16 9.01 -2.59
CA PHE A 103 5.60 9.73 -1.41
C PHE A 103 6.99 9.29 -0.92
N LYS A 104 7.25 7.96 -0.92
CA LYS A 104 8.58 7.42 -0.56
C LYS A 104 9.68 7.88 -1.52
N LEU A 105 9.39 7.93 -2.81
CA LEU A 105 10.36 8.36 -3.83
C LEU A 105 10.65 9.86 -3.77
N ILE A 106 9.62 10.69 -3.55
CA ILE A 106 9.75 12.15 -3.52
C ILE A 106 10.40 12.61 -2.22
N ARG A 107 9.99 12.06 -1.07
CA ARG A 107 10.45 12.48 0.25
C ARG A 107 11.59 11.63 0.81
N ARG A 108 12.64 11.42 0.04
CA ARG A 108 13.83 10.61 0.40
C ARG A 108 14.55 11.03 1.70
N LYS A 109 14.31 12.25 2.22
CA LYS A 109 15.05 12.83 3.38
C LYS A 109 14.34 12.73 4.72
N ILE A 110 13.07 12.36 4.75
CA ILE A 110 12.31 12.31 5.99
C ILE A 110 12.26 10.85 6.42
N GLU A 111 12.98 10.51 7.50
CA GLU A 111 12.75 9.27 8.23
C GLU A 111 11.48 9.46 9.06
N PRO A 112 10.31 9.00 8.61
CA PRO A 112 9.15 8.98 9.47
C PRO A 112 9.42 7.92 10.55
N GLY A 113 9.38 8.34 11.81
CA GLY A 113 9.39 7.39 12.92
C GLY A 113 8.28 6.34 12.70
N ASN A 114 8.47 5.13 13.22
CA ASN A 114 7.54 4.01 13.07
C ASN A 114 6.08 4.38 13.41
N PHE A 115 5.88 5.29 14.34
CA PHE A 115 4.55 5.77 14.74
C PHE A 115 3.79 6.46 13.59
N TYR A 116 4.46 7.31 12.81
CA TYR A 116 3.82 7.97 11.66
C TYR A 116 3.46 7.01 10.53
N SER A 117 4.21 5.92 10.37
CA SER A 117 3.88 4.88 9.39
C SER A 117 2.64 4.10 9.79
N VAL A 118 2.55 3.69 11.04
CA VAL A 118 1.40 2.93 11.56
C VAL A 118 0.13 3.77 11.53
N SER A 119 0.17 5.03 11.99
CA SER A 119 -1.00 5.91 12.00
C SER A 119 -1.57 6.15 10.61
N ARG A 120 -0.73 6.24 9.57
CA ARG A 120 -1.19 6.36 8.18
C ARG A 120 -1.90 5.10 7.68
N VAL A 121 -1.36 3.92 7.99
CA VAL A 121 -1.99 2.65 7.62
C VAL A 121 -3.36 2.54 8.31
N VAL A 122 -3.44 2.83 9.60
CA VAL A 122 -4.69 2.81 10.36
C VAL A 122 -5.70 3.80 9.77
N ALA A 123 -5.29 5.05 9.51
CA ALA A 123 -6.15 6.05 8.90
C ALA A 123 -6.66 5.61 7.51
N TYR A 124 -5.81 4.95 6.74
CA TYR A 124 -6.18 4.45 5.42
C TYR A 124 -7.19 3.29 5.49
N VAL A 125 -7.02 2.37 6.44
CA VAL A 125 -8.00 1.30 6.69
C VAL A 125 -9.35 1.89 7.12
N PHE A 126 -9.37 2.89 8.01
CA PHE A 126 -10.59 3.60 8.37
C PHE A 126 -11.26 4.27 7.16
N LEU A 127 -10.48 4.89 6.29
CA LEU A 127 -11.00 5.51 5.07
C LEU A 127 -11.64 4.47 4.15
N LEU A 128 -11.02 3.31 3.96
CA LEU A 128 -11.60 2.21 3.17
C LEU A 128 -12.94 1.74 3.75
N LEU A 129 -12.98 1.47 5.05
CA LEU A 129 -14.20 0.98 5.72
C LEU A 129 -15.32 2.03 5.69
N THR A 130 -15.00 3.30 5.91
CA THR A 130 -16.02 4.37 5.85
C THR A 130 -16.51 4.62 4.44
N ALA A 131 -15.64 4.54 3.43
CA ALA A 131 -16.01 4.68 2.03
C ALA A 131 -16.93 3.54 1.59
N SER A 132 -16.60 2.28 1.90
CA SER A 132 -17.43 1.12 1.61
C SER A 132 -18.81 1.22 2.27
N GLY A 133 -18.87 1.60 3.56
CA GLY A 133 -20.14 1.81 4.25
C GLY A 133 -20.98 2.97 3.65
N PHE A 134 -20.33 4.04 3.21
CA PHE A 134 -21.01 5.16 2.57
C PHE A 134 -21.54 4.79 1.19
N GLU A 135 -20.79 4.03 0.40
CA GLU A 135 -21.24 3.49 -0.89
C GLU A 135 -22.47 2.60 -0.72
N TYR A 136 -22.44 1.71 0.27
CA TYR A 136 -23.59 0.85 0.58
C TYR A 136 -24.86 1.67 0.86
N LEU A 137 -24.75 2.71 1.67
CA LEU A 137 -25.91 3.57 2.02
C LEU A 137 -26.46 4.35 0.84
N LEU A 138 -25.58 4.84 -0.05
CA LEU A 138 -25.99 5.67 -1.19
C LEU A 138 -26.48 4.87 -2.39
N LEU A 139 -25.88 3.71 -2.65
CA LEU A 139 -26.05 2.96 -3.89
C LEU A 139 -26.78 1.64 -3.69
N PHE A 140 -27.34 1.40 -2.52
CA PHE A 140 -28.02 0.15 -2.16
C PHE A 140 -29.13 -0.25 -3.13
N SER A 141 -29.84 0.70 -3.73
CA SER A 141 -30.99 0.44 -4.62
C SER A 141 -30.64 0.33 -6.10
N GLU A 142 -29.38 0.59 -6.48
CA GLU A 142 -28.97 0.56 -7.88
C GLU A 142 -28.59 -0.86 -8.33
N PRO A 143 -29.01 -1.28 -9.55
CA PRO A 143 -28.54 -2.55 -10.13
C PRO A 143 -27.03 -2.46 -10.38
N ASN A 144 -26.29 -3.45 -9.95
CA ASN A 144 -24.85 -3.47 -10.06
C ASN A 144 -24.30 -4.79 -10.59
N TYR A 145 -23.05 -4.77 -11.04
CA TYR A 145 -22.34 -5.93 -11.57
C TYR A 145 -21.39 -6.56 -10.56
N LEU A 146 -21.34 -5.98 -9.35
CA LEU A 146 -20.45 -6.43 -8.29
C LEU A 146 -21.08 -7.57 -7.49
N PRO A 147 -20.28 -8.40 -6.79
CA PRO A 147 -20.75 -9.58 -6.07
C PRO A 147 -21.85 -9.28 -5.04
N ASP A 148 -21.65 -8.28 -4.21
CA ASP A 148 -22.56 -7.86 -3.12
C ASP A 148 -22.97 -6.38 -3.17
N GLY A 149 -22.83 -5.75 -4.31
CA GLY A 149 -23.19 -4.35 -4.47
C GLY A 149 -21.99 -3.39 -4.47
N PHE A 150 -22.29 -2.11 -4.54
CA PHE A 150 -21.23 -1.08 -4.64
C PHE A 150 -20.40 -0.92 -3.36
N GLY A 151 -20.99 -1.18 -2.20
CA GLY A 151 -20.34 -1.03 -0.91
C GLY A 151 -19.59 -2.27 -0.41
N GLY A 152 -19.73 -3.40 -1.08
CA GLY A 152 -19.22 -4.69 -0.62
C GLY A 152 -20.06 -5.31 0.50
N ALA A 153 -19.53 -6.38 1.12
CA ALA A 153 -20.18 -7.12 2.22
C ALA A 153 -20.00 -6.43 3.56
#